data_1bda91399d14d13d32b504362f29189e
#
_entry.id   1bda91399d14d13d32b504362f29189e
#
_cell.length_a   1.000
_cell.length_b   1.000
_cell.length_c   1.000
_cell.angle_alpha   90.00
_cell.angle_beta   90.00
_cell.angle_gamma   90.00
#
_symmetry.space_group_name_H-M   'P 1'
#
loop_
_entity.id
_entity.type
_entity.pdbx_description
1 polymer ?
#
loop_
_entity_poly.entity_id
_entity_poly.type
_entity_poly.pdbx_seq_one_letter_code
_entity_poly.pdbx_strand_id
1 'polypeptide(L)'
;MTLSRDSLEWAIEFVSDHSDGDLFPKIIEINAVKEKSDLFINAVEGKDLSLFTPKPCRRFIVPKDEISYRQATQLHPQDSLLLSALIYQFGQGIEDRRLEKDRVFSYRVLPTLSDGLYSNKKAWNEFWQKANRLASTASCILYLDIADFYNQIYHHTVENQLIASGFPNQAIKWVISLLESTTAGVSRGVPIGPHPIHLIAESTLIPIDNSLESSGFNFIRFADDILIFCNSEKEAKSNLATVASVLDKQQRLMLQRHKTKIYKPGEFRTLCAEMVEDRPIDREEARLLGIIRRYTGGNPYQTISYNSISDSDWSQFSTEVVSKIINEYLSQDDVDYIRLRWFYRRLAQVGHPGAIDVSLEKLDSLGPCLANICFYISSIQNIEPEQWKNIGSKLLQLLEADEVKENEFFRLSILSLFSRNEYINHFAHLSKIFNSSDSFARREIMLSAFQNRAIDWLREHKESFSNMDNWQRLAFVFCASAFPKDEKKYFINRFDYDGPFEEVLSKWVKSI
;
A
#
# COMPACT_ATOMS: atom_id res chain seq x y z
N MET A 1 20.84 -3.20 20.77
CA MET A 1 19.85 -4.16 20.20
C MET A 1 20.15 -4.35 18.73
N THR A 2 20.12 -5.58 18.24
CA THR A 2 20.52 -5.95 16.87
C THR A 2 19.41 -6.74 16.19
N LEU A 3 19.27 -6.58 14.88
CA LEU A 3 18.41 -7.42 14.06
C LEU A 3 19.15 -8.72 13.73
N SER A 4 18.42 -9.82 13.70
CA SER A 4 18.96 -11.13 13.34
C SER A 4 19.08 -11.29 11.82
N ARG A 5 19.94 -12.20 11.40
CA ARG A 5 20.09 -12.56 9.98
C ARG A 5 18.74 -12.99 9.38
N ASP A 6 18.03 -13.90 10.05
CA ASP A 6 16.75 -14.42 9.59
C ASP A 6 15.71 -13.32 9.37
N SER A 7 15.64 -12.33 10.29
CA SER A 7 14.72 -11.21 10.16
C SER A 7 15.05 -10.31 8.97
N LEU A 8 16.33 -10.11 8.69
CA LEU A 8 16.81 -9.30 7.56
C LEU A 8 16.59 -10.04 6.22
N GLU A 9 16.88 -11.33 6.16
CA GLU A 9 16.63 -12.17 4.98
C GLU A 9 15.14 -12.15 4.64
N TRP A 10 14.27 -12.40 5.63
CA TRP A 10 12.83 -12.35 5.43
C TRP A 10 12.36 -10.97 4.95
N ALA A 11 12.87 -9.88 5.55
CA ALA A 11 12.47 -8.52 5.18
C ALA A 11 12.86 -8.16 3.74
N ILE A 12 14.06 -8.57 3.28
CA ILE A 12 14.51 -8.36 1.91
C ILE A 12 13.58 -9.08 0.93
N GLU A 13 13.28 -10.35 1.16
CA GLU A 13 12.36 -11.11 0.32
C GLU A 13 10.95 -10.50 0.35
N PHE A 14 10.42 -10.20 1.53
CA PHE A 14 9.09 -9.61 1.71
C PHE A 14 8.94 -8.28 0.96
N VAL A 15 9.83 -7.30 1.21
CA VAL A 15 9.74 -5.97 0.58
C VAL A 15 10.02 -6.08 -0.92
N SER A 16 10.87 -7.01 -1.35
CA SER A 16 11.14 -7.25 -2.76
C SER A 16 9.96 -7.82 -3.51
N ASP A 17 9.20 -8.72 -2.90
CA ASP A 17 8.10 -9.42 -3.58
C ASP A 17 6.75 -8.71 -3.40
N HIS A 18 6.48 -8.19 -2.20
CA HIS A 18 5.18 -7.60 -1.84
C HIS A 18 5.18 -6.06 -1.80
N SER A 19 6.35 -5.38 -1.91
CA SER A 19 6.52 -3.97 -1.54
C SER A 19 6.29 -3.75 -0.03
N ASP A 20 6.41 -2.51 0.43
CA ASP A 20 6.10 -2.13 1.82
C ASP A 20 4.63 -1.74 2.02
N GLY A 21 3.86 -1.61 0.93
CA GLY A 21 2.44 -1.28 0.95
C GLY A 21 1.78 -1.37 -0.42
N ASP A 22 0.44 -1.38 -0.42
CA ASP A 22 -0.39 -1.57 -1.63
C ASP A 22 -0.67 -0.27 -2.41
N LEU A 23 -0.24 0.88 -1.89
CA LEU A 23 -0.65 2.20 -2.41
C LEU A 23 0.31 2.76 -3.46
N PHE A 24 1.59 2.38 -3.40
CA PHE A 24 2.63 2.98 -4.23
C PHE A 24 3.25 1.97 -5.18
N PRO A 25 3.78 2.45 -6.32
CA PRO A 25 4.59 1.62 -7.18
C PRO A 25 5.81 1.08 -6.42
N LYS A 26 6.15 -0.20 -6.65
CA LYS A 26 7.31 -0.85 -6.06
C LYS A 26 8.61 -0.09 -6.42
N ILE A 27 9.51 0.05 -5.46
CA ILE A 27 10.81 0.71 -5.67
C ILE A 27 11.74 -0.27 -6.40
N ILE A 28 12.21 0.09 -7.60
CA ILE A 28 12.99 -0.83 -8.45
C ILE A 28 14.39 -1.08 -7.90
N GLU A 29 14.96 -0.14 -7.17
CA GLU A 29 16.30 -0.23 -6.56
C GLU A 29 16.41 -1.35 -5.53
N ILE A 30 15.28 -1.84 -4.98
CA ILE A 30 15.25 -2.97 -4.05
C ILE A 30 15.78 -4.25 -4.69
N ASN A 31 15.61 -4.42 -6.01
CA ASN A 31 16.09 -5.59 -6.71
C ASN A 31 17.63 -5.70 -6.67
N ALA A 32 18.34 -4.56 -6.74
CA ALA A 32 19.79 -4.52 -6.60
C ALA A 32 20.25 -4.96 -5.20
N VAL A 33 19.48 -4.57 -4.17
CA VAL A 33 19.76 -5.01 -2.78
C VAL A 33 19.43 -6.49 -2.60
N LYS A 34 18.36 -6.99 -3.22
CA LYS A 34 18.02 -8.43 -3.23
C LYS A 34 19.16 -9.26 -3.85
N GLU A 35 19.70 -8.83 -5.00
CA GLU A 35 20.84 -9.49 -5.65
C GLU A 35 22.13 -9.49 -4.81
N LYS A 36 22.28 -8.56 -3.89
CA LYS A 36 23.43 -8.41 -2.98
C LYS A 36 22.99 -8.46 -1.52
N SER A 37 22.01 -9.30 -1.20
CA SER A 37 21.39 -9.41 0.13
C SER A 37 22.42 -9.61 1.24
N ASP A 38 23.41 -10.47 1.04
CA ASP A 38 24.51 -10.68 2.02
C ASP A 38 25.26 -9.39 2.38
N LEU A 39 25.44 -8.47 1.42
CA LEU A 39 26.11 -7.20 1.72
C LEU A 39 25.24 -6.31 2.62
N PHE A 40 23.93 -6.27 2.39
CA PHE A 40 23.01 -5.53 3.24
C PHE A 40 22.92 -6.15 4.63
N ILE A 41 22.75 -7.47 4.69
CA ILE A 41 22.67 -8.22 5.95
C ILE A 41 23.93 -7.97 6.77
N ASN A 42 25.14 -8.18 6.21
CA ASN A 42 26.41 -7.94 6.90
C ASN A 42 26.62 -6.47 7.32
N ALA A 43 26.00 -5.53 6.60
CA ALA A 43 26.05 -4.12 6.97
C ALA A 43 25.14 -3.76 8.16
N VAL A 44 24.11 -4.57 8.45
CA VAL A 44 23.09 -4.30 9.48
C VAL A 44 23.16 -5.30 10.64
N GLU A 45 23.35 -6.60 10.35
CA GLU A 45 23.38 -7.66 11.34
C GLU A 45 24.38 -7.36 12.46
N GLY A 46 23.98 -7.58 13.69
CA GLY A 46 24.83 -7.38 14.86
C GLY A 46 25.12 -5.92 15.22
N LYS A 47 24.69 -4.95 14.42
CA LYS A 47 24.87 -3.53 14.72
C LYS A 47 23.68 -2.97 15.51
N ASP A 48 23.96 -1.95 16.33
CA ASP A 48 22.91 -1.26 17.06
C ASP A 48 21.99 -0.50 16.10
N LEU A 49 20.68 -0.67 16.26
CA LEU A 49 19.67 -0.05 15.38
C LEU A 49 19.71 1.48 15.44
N SER A 50 20.21 2.06 16.55
CA SER A 50 20.37 3.52 16.69
C SER A 50 21.38 4.13 15.71
N LEU A 51 22.22 3.32 15.08
CA LEU A 51 23.16 3.76 14.03
C LEU A 51 22.46 4.07 12.70
N PHE A 52 21.23 3.62 12.54
CA PHE A 52 20.45 3.78 11.30
C PHE A 52 19.36 4.84 11.49
N THR A 53 19.72 6.10 11.31
CA THR A 53 18.75 7.19 11.37
C THR A 53 17.69 7.04 10.27
N PRO A 54 16.40 7.15 10.59
CA PRO A 54 15.34 7.12 9.59
C PRO A 54 15.54 8.17 8.51
N LYS A 55 15.27 7.77 7.26
CA LYS A 55 15.44 8.60 6.07
C LYS A 55 14.17 9.38 5.74
N PRO A 56 14.26 10.46 4.95
CA PRO A 56 13.08 11.18 4.50
C PRO A 56 12.11 10.25 3.75
N CYS A 57 10.88 10.21 4.21
CA CYS A 57 9.79 9.50 3.56
C CYS A 57 9.14 10.34 2.46
N ARG A 58 8.27 9.74 1.66
CA ARG A 58 7.41 10.42 0.69
C ARG A 58 5.96 10.41 1.20
N ARG A 59 5.35 11.59 1.29
CA ARG A 59 3.97 11.76 1.77
C ARG A 59 3.11 12.27 0.63
N PHE A 60 1.95 11.66 0.46
CA PHE A 60 1.02 11.97 -0.62
C PHE A 60 -0.40 12.12 -0.11
N ILE A 61 -1.19 12.90 -0.82
CA ILE A 61 -2.64 12.95 -0.67
C ILE A 61 -3.25 12.02 -1.73
N VAL A 62 -3.92 10.98 -1.26
CA VAL A 62 -4.51 9.92 -2.10
C VAL A 62 -6.03 10.02 -2.04
N PRO A 63 -6.74 10.12 -3.17
CA PRO A 63 -8.18 10.21 -3.16
C PRO A 63 -8.83 8.90 -2.67
N LYS A 64 -9.87 9.03 -1.85
CA LYS A 64 -10.78 7.94 -1.48
C LYS A 64 -11.99 7.87 -2.41
N ASP A 65 -12.52 9.03 -2.75
CA ASP A 65 -13.63 9.28 -3.66
C ASP A 65 -13.43 10.66 -4.32
N GLU A 66 -14.47 11.23 -4.94
CA GLU A 66 -14.36 12.51 -5.66
C GLU A 66 -14.01 13.70 -4.76
N ILE A 67 -14.45 13.69 -3.51
CA ILE A 67 -14.36 14.82 -2.59
C ILE A 67 -13.58 14.54 -1.31
N SER A 68 -13.15 13.30 -1.08
CA SER A 68 -12.40 12.93 0.12
C SER A 68 -11.03 12.33 -0.19
N TYR A 69 -10.08 12.67 0.67
CA TYR A 69 -8.68 12.27 0.54
C TYR A 69 -8.19 11.62 1.83
N ARG A 70 -7.14 10.83 1.69
CA ARG A 70 -6.35 10.34 2.83
C ARG A 70 -4.88 10.67 2.61
N GLN A 71 -4.18 10.89 3.70
CA GLN A 71 -2.73 10.94 3.67
C GLN A 71 -2.20 9.51 3.54
N ALA A 72 -1.16 9.34 2.73
CA ALA A 72 -0.43 8.09 2.59
C ALA A 72 1.07 8.36 2.60
N THR A 73 1.85 7.40 3.09
CA THR A 73 3.29 7.55 3.26
C THR A 73 4.02 6.36 2.64
N GLN A 74 5.00 6.64 1.80
CA GLN A 74 5.97 5.66 1.33
C GLN A 74 7.27 5.84 2.11
N LEU A 75 7.68 4.82 2.84
CA LEU A 75 8.95 4.84 3.56
C LEU A 75 10.13 4.75 2.59
N HIS A 76 11.27 5.30 3.01
CA HIS A 76 12.52 5.03 2.32
C HIS A 76 12.80 3.51 2.34
N PRO A 77 13.33 2.91 1.26
CA PRO A 77 13.50 1.45 1.19
C PRO A 77 14.35 0.87 2.31
N GLN A 78 15.35 1.59 2.80
CA GLN A 78 16.10 1.19 4.00
C GLN A 78 15.20 1.03 5.22
N ASP A 79 14.33 2.00 5.46
CA ASP A 79 13.46 2.02 6.63
C ASP A 79 12.34 0.98 6.50
N SER A 80 11.87 0.73 5.27
CA SER A 80 10.93 -0.37 4.98
C SER A 80 11.54 -1.73 5.34
N LEU A 81 12.82 -1.97 4.98
CA LEU A 81 13.53 -3.20 5.33
C LEU A 81 13.75 -3.33 6.83
N LEU A 82 14.24 -2.28 7.49
CA LEU A 82 14.51 -2.29 8.93
C LEU A 82 13.22 -2.47 9.75
N LEU A 83 12.16 -1.76 9.38
CA LEU A 83 10.86 -1.89 10.06
C LEU A 83 10.24 -3.28 9.87
N SER A 84 10.33 -3.82 8.66
CA SER A 84 9.82 -5.17 8.37
C SER A 84 10.57 -6.24 9.15
N ALA A 85 11.92 -6.16 9.20
CA ALA A 85 12.76 -7.05 9.99
C ALA A 85 12.46 -6.94 11.50
N LEU A 86 12.24 -5.72 11.99
CA LEU A 86 11.92 -5.46 13.39
C LEU A 86 10.59 -6.08 13.79
N ILE A 87 9.56 -5.90 12.97
CA ILE A 87 8.23 -6.47 13.23
C ILE A 87 8.22 -7.99 13.03
N TYR A 88 8.98 -8.53 12.07
CA TYR A 88 9.19 -9.97 11.97
C TYR A 88 9.79 -10.55 13.26
N GLN A 89 10.81 -9.91 13.82
CA GLN A 89 11.54 -10.39 14.99
C GLN A 89 10.79 -10.24 16.31
N PHE A 90 10.02 -9.15 16.50
CA PHE A 90 9.40 -8.81 17.78
C PHE A 90 7.86 -8.75 17.75
N GLY A 91 7.25 -8.80 16.58
CA GLY A 91 5.80 -8.63 16.43
C GLY A 91 4.96 -9.67 17.19
N GLN A 92 5.52 -10.87 17.44
CA GLN A 92 4.86 -11.89 18.25
C GLN A 92 4.54 -11.39 19.68
N GLY A 93 5.38 -10.53 20.26
CA GLY A 93 5.10 -9.93 21.58
C GLY A 93 3.86 -9.02 21.60
N ILE A 94 3.50 -8.41 20.46
CA ILE A 94 2.22 -7.71 20.33
C ILE A 94 1.08 -8.73 20.20
N GLU A 95 1.25 -9.74 19.32
CA GLU A 95 0.22 -10.76 19.07
C GLU A 95 -0.19 -11.50 20.34
N ASP A 96 0.75 -11.87 21.20
CA ASP A 96 0.52 -12.59 22.45
C ASP A 96 -0.34 -11.82 23.48
N ARG A 97 -0.48 -10.51 23.31
CA ARG A 97 -1.28 -9.64 24.18
C ARG A 97 -2.67 -9.34 23.65
N ARG A 98 -2.95 -9.71 22.41
CA ARG A 98 -4.23 -9.45 21.75
C ARG A 98 -5.28 -10.49 22.20
N LEU A 99 -6.53 -10.08 22.16
CA LEU A 99 -7.64 -11.03 22.34
C LEU A 99 -7.64 -12.09 21.25
N GLU A 100 -8.37 -13.17 21.49
CA GLU A 100 -8.49 -14.32 20.57
C GLU A 100 -8.82 -13.90 19.13
N LYS A 101 -8.37 -14.71 18.16
CA LYS A 101 -8.55 -14.45 16.72
C LYS A 101 -10.02 -14.35 16.29
N ASP A 102 -10.91 -14.88 17.07
CA ASP A 102 -12.34 -14.83 16.83
C ASP A 102 -13.03 -13.57 17.43
N ARG A 103 -12.29 -12.74 18.18
CA ARG A 103 -12.71 -11.43 18.68
C ARG A 103 -12.12 -10.31 17.86
N VAL A 104 -10.82 -10.35 17.60
CA VAL A 104 -10.08 -9.36 16.82
C VAL A 104 -9.48 -10.04 15.60
N PHE A 105 -9.92 -9.66 14.43
CA PHE A 105 -9.64 -10.37 13.17
C PHE A 105 -8.47 -9.77 12.38
N SER A 106 -8.28 -8.44 12.46
CA SER A 106 -7.33 -7.70 11.63
C SER A 106 -5.87 -8.02 11.94
N TYR A 107 -5.03 -8.03 10.93
CA TYR A 107 -3.57 -8.00 11.00
C TYR A 107 -2.94 -8.98 12.00
N ARG A 108 -3.37 -10.24 11.98
CA ARG A 108 -2.81 -11.31 12.84
C ARG A 108 -1.44 -11.73 12.36
N VAL A 109 -0.45 -11.67 13.22
CA VAL A 109 0.95 -11.93 12.86
C VAL A 109 1.21 -13.41 12.64
N LEU A 110 1.63 -13.75 11.45
CA LEU A 110 2.19 -15.05 11.10
C LEU A 110 3.05 -14.88 9.84
N PRO A 111 4.28 -14.40 9.96
CA PRO A 111 5.11 -14.12 8.81
C PRO A 111 5.40 -15.36 7.98
N THR A 112 5.12 -15.29 6.68
CA THR A 112 5.52 -16.29 5.68
C THR A 112 6.00 -15.57 4.42
N LEU A 113 6.84 -16.21 3.61
CA LEU A 113 7.27 -15.62 2.34
C LEU A 113 6.14 -15.55 1.32
N SER A 114 5.20 -16.52 1.36
CA SER A 114 4.08 -16.57 0.40
C SER A 114 2.95 -15.60 0.71
N ASP A 115 2.70 -15.34 2.00
CA ASP A 115 1.52 -14.58 2.44
C ASP A 115 1.86 -13.22 3.05
N GLY A 116 3.15 -12.96 3.24
CA GLY A 116 3.65 -11.74 3.85
C GLY A 116 3.64 -11.79 5.38
N LEU A 117 3.35 -10.65 6.01
CA LEU A 117 3.44 -10.48 7.47
C LEU A 117 2.22 -11.04 8.23
N TYR A 118 1.05 -11.13 7.58
CA TYR A 118 -0.21 -11.45 8.23
C TYR A 118 -0.84 -12.75 7.74
N SER A 119 -1.33 -13.54 8.66
CA SER A 119 -1.69 -14.96 8.46
C SER A 119 -2.94 -15.22 7.65
N ASN A 120 -3.81 -14.23 7.40
CA ASN A 120 -5.14 -14.58 6.92
C ASN A 120 -5.69 -13.60 5.88
N LYS A 121 -5.54 -13.96 4.61
CA LYS A 121 -6.14 -13.24 3.47
C LYS A 121 -7.69 -13.26 3.49
N LYS A 122 -8.31 -14.12 4.31
CA LYS A 122 -9.76 -14.26 4.46
C LYS A 122 -10.31 -13.60 5.73
N ALA A 123 -9.46 -12.95 6.53
CA ALA A 123 -9.85 -12.36 7.83
C ALA A 123 -11.05 -11.42 7.72
N TRP A 124 -11.13 -10.61 6.64
CA TRP A 124 -12.26 -9.75 6.35
C TRP A 124 -13.56 -10.54 6.14
N ASN A 125 -13.52 -11.58 5.34
CA ASN A 125 -14.70 -12.43 5.10
C ASN A 125 -15.12 -13.17 6.37
N GLU A 126 -14.18 -13.69 7.16
CA GLU A 126 -14.45 -14.36 8.42
C GLU A 126 -15.08 -13.42 9.45
N PHE A 127 -14.61 -12.19 9.52
CA PHE A 127 -15.18 -11.14 10.37
C PHE A 127 -16.65 -10.90 10.02
N TRP A 128 -16.99 -10.64 8.75
CA TRP A 128 -18.36 -10.38 8.33
C TRP A 128 -19.26 -11.62 8.41
N GLN A 129 -18.73 -12.82 8.16
CA GLN A 129 -19.47 -14.06 8.37
C GLN A 129 -19.79 -14.29 9.86
N LYS A 130 -18.84 -14.01 10.76
CA LYS A 130 -19.10 -14.06 12.21
C LYS A 130 -20.09 -12.98 12.63
N ALA A 131 -19.96 -11.76 12.11
CA ALA A 131 -20.90 -10.67 12.33
C ALA A 131 -22.33 -11.09 11.96
N ASN A 132 -22.52 -11.69 10.79
CA ASN A 132 -23.82 -12.19 10.34
C ASN A 132 -24.42 -13.27 11.28
N ARG A 133 -23.57 -14.20 11.74
CA ARG A 133 -24.01 -15.23 12.71
C ARG A 133 -24.43 -14.62 14.05
N LEU A 134 -23.65 -13.70 14.60
CA LEU A 134 -23.96 -13.04 15.88
C LEU A 134 -25.20 -12.14 15.77
N ALA A 135 -25.39 -11.50 14.64
CA ALA A 135 -26.58 -10.68 14.38
C ALA A 135 -27.89 -11.46 14.41
N SER A 136 -27.86 -12.78 14.13
CA SER A 136 -29.07 -13.61 14.15
C SER A 136 -29.65 -13.83 15.56
N THR A 137 -28.85 -13.64 16.60
CA THR A 137 -29.24 -13.82 18.01
C THR A 137 -29.33 -12.50 18.79
N ALA A 138 -28.85 -11.41 18.23
CA ALA A 138 -28.91 -10.08 18.85
C ALA A 138 -30.25 -9.40 18.57
N SER A 139 -30.67 -8.47 19.43
CA SER A 139 -31.83 -7.60 19.19
C SER A 139 -31.49 -6.35 18.39
N CYS A 140 -30.25 -5.87 18.47
CA CYS A 140 -29.68 -4.81 17.65
C CYS A 140 -28.16 -4.88 17.63
N ILE A 141 -27.55 -4.27 16.63
CA ILE A 141 -26.11 -4.24 16.43
C ILE A 141 -25.65 -2.79 16.43
N LEU A 142 -24.70 -2.47 17.30
CA LEU A 142 -24.03 -1.18 17.34
C LEU A 142 -22.76 -1.28 16.51
N TYR A 143 -22.73 -0.58 15.38
CA TYR A 143 -21.56 -0.44 14.51
C TYR A 143 -20.86 0.87 14.81
N LEU A 144 -19.58 0.80 15.08
CA LEU A 144 -18.70 1.91 15.44
C LEU A 144 -17.46 1.90 14.54
N ASP A 145 -17.03 3.09 14.15
CA ASP A 145 -15.79 3.33 13.41
C ASP A 145 -15.00 4.42 14.14
N ILE A 146 -13.70 4.25 14.28
CA ILE A 146 -12.83 5.23 14.93
C ILE A 146 -12.43 6.31 13.93
N ALA A 147 -12.72 7.57 14.24
CA ALA A 147 -12.45 8.69 13.38
C ALA A 147 -10.95 8.86 13.12
N ASP A 148 -10.56 8.86 11.84
CA ASP A 148 -9.20 9.15 11.38
C ASP A 148 -8.10 8.39 12.16
N PHE A 149 -8.34 7.12 12.43
CA PHE A 149 -7.63 6.29 13.39
C PHE A 149 -6.11 6.45 13.33
N TYR A 150 -5.49 6.19 12.16
CA TYR A 150 -4.04 6.22 12.01
C TYR A 150 -3.44 7.59 12.32
N ASN A 151 -4.09 8.69 11.90
CA ASN A 151 -3.61 10.04 12.14
C ASN A 151 -3.82 10.52 13.58
N GLN A 152 -4.69 9.83 14.35
CA GLN A 152 -4.99 10.19 15.74
C GLN A 152 -4.14 9.45 16.77
N ILE A 153 -3.39 8.41 16.39
CA ILE A 153 -2.54 7.64 17.29
C ILE A 153 -1.40 8.49 17.82
N TYR A 154 -1.27 8.65 19.14
CA TYR A 154 -0.16 9.34 19.77
C TYR A 154 1.08 8.45 19.84
N HIS A 155 2.27 9.03 19.58
CA HIS A 155 3.53 8.29 19.62
C HIS A 155 3.84 7.70 21.00
N HIS A 156 3.54 8.42 22.10
CA HIS A 156 3.72 7.88 23.45
C HIS A 156 2.83 6.67 23.72
N THR A 157 1.65 6.60 23.09
CA THR A 157 0.79 5.42 23.20
C THR A 157 1.44 4.21 22.50
N VAL A 158 2.00 4.43 21.31
CA VAL A 158 2.79 3.40 20.60
C VAL A 158 3.96 2.95 21.48
N GLU A 159 4.74 3.88 22.02
CA GLU A 159 5.87 3.59 22.90
C GLU A 159 5.45 2.70 24.08
N ASN A 160 4.39 3.07 24.80
CA ASN A 160 3.87 2.30 25.93
C ASN A 160 3.45 0.87 25.52
N GLN A 161 2.83 0.70 24.36
CA GLN A 161 2.42 -0.61 23.89
C GLN A 161 3.61 -1.47 23.45
N LEU A 162 4.62 -0.90 22.81
CA LEU A 162 5.85 -1.60 22.45
C LEU A 162 6.64 -2.04 23.69
N ILE A 163 6.74 -1.17 24.73
CA ILE A 163 7.33 -1.54 26.04
C ILE A 163 6.59 -2.74 26.64
N ALA A 164 5.28 -2.66 26.71
CA ALA A 164 4.44 -3.72 27.27
C ALA A 164 4.51 -5.02 26.45
N SER A 165 4.85 -4.96 25.18
CA SER A 165 5.04 -6.09 24.26
C SER A 165 6.48 -6.64 24.26
N GLY A 166 7.34 -6.14 25.15
CA GLY A 166 8.71 -6.66 25.31
C GLY A 166 9.70 -6.21 24.23
N PHE A 167 9.39 -5.16 23.48
CA PHE A 167 10.36 -4.62 22.52
C PHE A 167 11.57 -4.02 23.26
N PRO A 168 12.80 -4.23 22.75
CA PRO A 168 13.97 -3.59 23.31
C PRO A 168 13.94 -2.07 23.20
N ASN A 169 14.48 -1.36 24.19
CA ASN A 169 14.44 0.12 24.24
C ASN A 169 15.02 0.79 22.97
N GLN A 170 16.08 0.23 22.37
CA GLN A 170 16.64 0.79 21.13
C GLN A 170 15.68 0.63 19.93
N ALA A 171 14.97 -0.49 19.85
CA ALA A 171 13.95 -0.70 18.84
C ALA A 171 12.79 0.30 19.00
N ILE A 172 12.33 0.50 20.22
CA ILE A 172 11.28 1.46 20.53
C ILE A 172 11.71 2.88 20.14
N LYS A 173 12.91 3.31 20.54
CA LYS A 173 13.44 4.63 20.17
C LYS A 173 13.53 4.81 18.66
N TRP A 174 13.97 3.78 17.95
CA TRP A 174 14.06 3.84 16.50
C TRP A 174 12.67 3.95 15.84
N VAL A 175 11.68 3.18 16.31
CA VAL A 175 10.30 3.28 15.80
C VAL A 175 9.73 4.68 16.07
N ILE A 176 9.91 5.22 17.27
CA ILE A 176 9.42 6.58 17.58
C ILE A 176 10.11 7.62 16.69
N SER A 177 11.43 7.52 16.50
CA SER A 177 12.15 8.40 15.58
C SER A 177 11.64 8.29 14.13
N LEU A 178 11.32 7.07 13.67
CA LEU A 178 10.69 6.86 12.37
C LEU A 178 9.31 7.55 12.29
N LEU A 179 8.47 7.39 13.31
CA LEU A 179 7.16 8.03 13.35
C LEU A 179 7.28 9.57 13.35
N GLU A 180 8.20 10.13 14.13
CA GLU A 180 8.48 11.56 14.16
C GLU A 180 8.94 12.08 12.79
N SER A 181 9.79 11.32 12.09
CA SER A 181 10.26 11.69 10.74
C SER A 181 9.11 11.69 9.71
N THR A 182 8.14 10.78 9.85
CA THR A 182 6.99 10.67 8.93
C THR A 182 5.88 11.70 9.22
N THR A 183 5.88 12.31 10.39
CA THR A 183 4.86 13.29 10.83
C THR A 183 5.38 14.72 10.94
N ALA A 184 6.55 15.01 10.38
CA ALA A 184 7.21 16.31 10.47
C ALA A 184 7.39 16.81 11.93
N GLY A 185 7.72 15.90 12.85
CA GLY A 185 7.95 16.18 14.25
C GLY A 185 6.68 16.33 15.10
N VAL A 186 5.49 16.12 14.55
CA VAL A 186 4.26 16.08 15.34
C VAL A 186 4.19 14.73 16.06
N SER A 187 4.00 14.75 17.40
CA SER A 187 3.98 13.56 18.24
C SER A 187 2.69 12.73 18.14
N ARG A 188 2.04 12.78 16.97
CA ARG A 188 0.78 12.10 16.66
C ARG A 188 0.72 11.73 15.19
N GLY A 189 0.11 10.59 14.92
CA GLY A 189 -0.04 9.99 13.60
C GLY A 189 0.96 8.88 13.35
N VAL A 190 0.50 7.82 12.70
CA VAL A 190 1.34 6.76 12.16
C VAL A 190 1.15 6.68 10.65
N PRO A 191 2.20 6.36 9.88
CA PRO A 191 2.13 6.38 8.42
C PRO A 191 1.12 5.36 7.88
N ILE A 192 0.27 5.78 6.93
CA ILE A 192 -0.65 4.90 6.21
C ILE A 192 0.06 4.41 4.95
N GLY A 193 0.12 3.11 4.77
CA GLY A 193 0.73 2.46 3.61
C GLY A 193 1.62 1.28 4.00
N PRO A 194 2.67 1.45 4.81
CA PRO A 194 3.58 0.36 5.13
C PRO A 194 2.90 -0.75 5.93
N HIS A 195 2.98 -2.00 5.45
CA HIS A 195 2.36 -3.16 6.10
C HIS A 195 2.71 -3.34 7.58
N PRO A 196 3.98 -3.20 8.03
CA PRO A 196 4.32 -3.39 9.43
C PRO A 196 3.65 -2.39 10.39
N ILE A 197 3.27 -1.22 9.90
CA ILE A 197 2.60 -0.18 10.70
C ILE A 197 1.21 -0.61 11.16
N HIS A 198 0.53 -1.47 10.41
CA HIS A 198 -0.78 -1.97 10.83
C HIS A 198 -0.72 -2.69 12.17
N LEU A 199 0.33 -3.48 12.43
CA LEU A 199 0.50 -4.14 13.72
C LEU A 199 0.81 -3.14 14.85
N ILE A 200 1.62 -2.12 14.56
CA ILE A 200 1.90 -1.04 15.52
C ILE A 200 0.60 -0.31 15.88
N ALA A 201 -0.23 0.02 14.88
CA ALA A 201 -1.54 0.63 15.11
C ALA A 201 -2.47 -0.29 15.94
N GLU A 202 -2.53 -1.59 15.59
CA GLU A 202 -3.30 -2.59 16.35
C GLU A 202 -2.88 -2.67 17.82
N SER A 203 -1.59 -2.55 18.12
CA SER A 203 -1.09 -2.59 19.50
C SER A 203 -1.73 -1.52 20.38
N THR A 204 -2.06 -0.35 19.81
CA THR A 204 -2.68 0.76 20.55
C THR A 204 -4.15 0.49 20.93
N LEU A 205 -4.81 -0.47 20.27
CA LEU A 205 -6.19 -0.87 20.55
C LEU A 205 -6.28 -2.00 21.59
N ILE A 206 -5.18 -2.65 21.97
CA ILE A 206 -5.17 -3.72 22.99
C ILE A 206 -5.81 -3.28 24.32
N PRO A 207 -5.50 -2.11 24.89
CA PRO A 207 -6.15 -1.67 26.13
C PRO A 207 -7.66 -1.45 25.97
N ILE A 208 -8.09 -1.00 24.79
CA ILE A 208 -9.51 -0.81 24.48
C ILE A 208 -10.21 -2.16 24.40
N ASP A 209 -9.67 -3.11 23.65
CA ASP A 209 -10.19 -4.47 23.53
C ASP A 209 -10.36 -5.13 24.91
N ASN A 210 -9.33 -5.03 25.76
CA ASN A 210 -9.37 -5.55 27.13
C ASN A 210 -10.43 -4.87 28.01
N SER A 211 -10.66 -3.57 27.81
CA SER A 211 -11.71 -2.84 28.54
C SER A 211 -13.11 -3.26 28.09
N LEU A 212 -13.31 -3.48 26.80
CA LEU A 212 -14.59 -3.99 26.26
C LEU A 212 -14.86 -5.42 26.74
N GLU A 213 -13.85 -6.29 26.72
CA GLU A 213 -13.93 -7.67 27.24
C GLU A 213 -14.26 -7.69 28.73
N SER A 214 -13.53 -6.89 29.53
CA SER A 214 -13.75 -6.78 30.99
C SER A 214 -15.11 -6.20 31.35
N SER A 215 -15.69 -5.38 30.46
CA SER A 215 -17.05 -4.85 30.61
C SER A 215 -18.14 -5.83 30.17
N GLY A 216 -17.76 -7.03 29.73
CA GLY A 216 -18.67 -8.08 29.31
C GLY A 216 -19.36 -7.83 27.96
N PHE A 217 -18.78 -7.00 27.09
CA PHE A 217 -19.37 -6.70 25.79
C PHE A 217 -19.25 -7.91 24.85
N ASN A 218 -20.36 -8.23 24.19
CA ASN A 218 -20.34 -9.17 23.10
C ASN A 218 -19.96 -8.41 21.82
N PHE A 219 -18.65 -8.35 21.52
CA PHE A 219 -18.13 -7.59 20.39
C PHE A 219 -17.15 -8.38 19.54
N ILE A 220 -16.97 -7.91 18.31
CA ILE A 220 -15.87 -8.28 17.41
C ILE A 220 -15.30 -7.03 16.77
N ARG A 221 -14.02 -7.05 16.38
CA ARG A 221 -13.34 -5.91 15.78
C ARG A 221 -12.49 -6.29 14.58
N PHE A 222 -12.49 -5.40 13.59
CA PHE A 222 -11.55 -5.42 12.47
C PHE A 222 -10.94 -4.02 12.31
N ALA A 223 -9.68 -3.81 12.67
CA ALA A 223 -9.00 -2.52 12.72
C ALA A 223 -9.84 -1.48 13.50
N ASP A 224 -10.25 -0.39 12.87
CA ASP A 224 -11.08 0.67 13.43
C ASP A 224 -12.59 0.37 13.45
N ASP A 225 -13.02 -0.72 12.80
CA ASP A 225 -14.42 -1.17 12.79
C ASP A 225 -14.76 -2.04 14.01
N ILE A 226 -15.63 -1.59 14.90
CA ILE A 226 -16.08 -2.30 16.10
C ILE A 226 -17.57 -2.63 15.98
N LEU A 227 -17.95 -3.89 16.15
CA LEU A 227 -19.33 -4.36 16.17
C LEU A 227 -19.68 -4.88 17.55
N ILE A 228 -20.75 -4.36 18.17
CA ILE A 228 -21.24 -4.80 19.46
C ILE A 228 -22.66 -5.32 19.29
N PHE A 229 -22.91 -6.55 19.76
CA PHE A 229 -24.19 -7.23 19.64
C PHE A 229 -24.98 -7.09 20.94
N CYS A 230 -26.13 -6.41 20.88
CA CYS A 230 -26.89 -5.96 22.05
C CYS A 230 -28.27 -6.64 22.12
N ASN A 231 -28.79 -6.78 23.35
CA ASN A 231 -30.11 -7.35 23.63
C ASN A 231 -31.23 -6.29 23.57
N SER A 232 -30.89 -5.02 23.53
CA SER A 232 -31.84 -3.91 23.38
C SER A 232 -31.18 -2.65 22.87
N GLU A 233 -31.97 -1.75 22.27
CA GLU A 233 -31.50 -0.42 21.84
C GLU A 233 -31.02 0.45 23.03
N LYS A 234 -31.63 0.27 24.21
CA LYS A 234 -31.18 0.94 25.45
C LYS A 234 -29.77 0.51 25.84
N GLU A 235 -29.49 -0.80 25.76
CA GLU A 235 -28.16 -1.35 25.98
C GLU A 235 -27.16 -0.81 24.95
N ALA A 236 -27.52 -0.79 23.67
CA ALA A 236 -26.67 -0.26 22.61
C ALA A 236 -26.28 1.22 22.86
N LYS A 237 -27.22 2.06 23.32
CA LYS A 237 -26.95 3.45 23.67
C LYS A 237 -26.05 3.58 24.91
N SER A 238 -26.21 2.72 25.91
CA SER A 238 -25.34 2.65 27.07
C SER A 238 -23.93 2.21 26.69
N ASN A 239 -23.83 1.17 25.85
CA ASN A 239 -22.53 0.66 25.35
C ASN A 239 -21.80 1.71 24.50
N LEU A 240 -22.53 2.45 23.66
CA LEU A 240 -21.96 3.57 22.89
C LEU A 240 -21.30 4.61 23.81
N ALA A 241 -21.98 5.03 24.88
CA ALA A 241 -21.41 5.99 25.82
C ALA A 241 -20.17 5.45 26.55
N THR A 242 -20.19 4.17 26.90
CA THR A 242 -19.05 3.49 27.54
C THR A 242 -17.87 3.40 26.59
N VAL A 243 -18.07 2.96 25.33
CA VAL A 243 -16.99 2.89 24.33
C VAL A 243 -16.39 4.25 24.05
N ALA A 244 -17.23 5.29 23.87
CA ALA A 244 -16.75 6.65 23.67
C ALA A 244 -15.87 7.12 24.84
N SER A 245 -16.27 6.82 26.10
CA SER A 245 -15.48 7.13 27.29
C SER A 245 -14.16 6.35 27.37
N VAL A 246 -14.17 5.07 26.99
CA VAL A 246 -12.96 4.22 26.96
C VAL A 246 -11.97 4.73 25.91
N LEU A 247 -12.45 5.00 24.69
CA LEU A 247 -11.63 5.54 23.60
C LEU A 247 -10.97 6.88 23.99
N ASP A 248 -11.76 7.82 24.53
CA ASP A 248 -11.21 9.12 24.95
C ASP A 248 -10.20 8.97 26.09
N LYS A 249 -10.56 8.28 27.16
CA LYS A 249 -9.73 8.22 28.38
C LYS A 249 -8.43 7.45 28.19
N GLN A 250 -8.44 6.40 27.36
CA GLN A 250 -7.27 5.55 27.21
C GLN A 250 -6.36 5.96 26.05
N GLN A 251 -6.93 6.44 24.95
CA GLN A 251 -6.19 6.66 23.71
C GLN A 251 -6.43 8.03 23.06
N ARG A 252 -7.30 8.86 23.63
CA ARG A 252 -7.73 10.14 23.03
C ARG A 252 -8.32 9.99 21.63
N LEU A 253 -8.96 8.86 21.38
CA LEU A 253 -9.63 8.55 20.12
C LEU A 253 -11.12 8.93 20.19
N MET A 254 -11.70 9.22 19.03
CA MET A 254 -13.11 9.59 18.90
C MET A 254 -13.81 8.70 17.89
N LEU A 255 -15.12 8.54 18.04
CA LEU A 255 -15.95 7.82 17.08
C LEU A 255 -16.30 8.68 15.87
N GLN A 256 -16.35 8.05 14.70
CA GLN A 256 -16.77 8.66 13.45
C GLN A 256 -18.30 8.76 13.37
N ARG A 257 -18.82 9.97 13.48
CA ARG A 257 -20.28 10.22 13.57
C ARG A 257 -21.09 9.57 12.43
N HIS A 258 -20.62 9.73 11.20
CA HIS A 258 -21.39 9.29 10.02
C HIS A 258 -21.41 7.76 9.84
N LYS A 259 -20.47 7.05 10.45
CA LYS A 259 -20.37 5.59 10.41
C LYS A 259 -20.85 4.91 11.69
N THR A 260 -21.09 5.69 12.76
CA THR A 260 -21.67 5.16 14.01
C THR A 260 -23.18 4.98 13.85
N LYS A 261 -23.64 3.72 13.89
CA LYS A 261 -25.06 3.40 13.63
C LYS A 261 -25.53 2.21 14.48
N ILE A 262 -26.80 2.26 14.91
CA ILE A 262 -27.50 1.12 15.50
C ILE A 262 -28.36 0.48 14.42
N TYR A 263 -28.08 -0.77 14.09
CA TYR A 263 -28.79 -1.53 13.09
C TYR A 263 -29.79 -2.50 13.68
N LYS A 264 -30.90 -2.71 12.99
CA LYS A 264 -31.77 -3.88 13.22
C LYS A 264 -31.11 -5.14 12.63
N PRO A 265 -31.33 -6.33 13.22
CA PRO A 265 -30.64 -7.55 12.75
C PRO A 265 -30.83 -7.86 11.26
N GLY A 266 -32.04 -7.66 10.72
CA GLY A 266 -32.31 -7.91 9.30
C GLY A 266 -31.51 -6.98 8.38
N GLU A 267 -31.54 -5.67 8.65
CA GLU A 267 -30.77 -4.66 7.91
C GLU A 267 -29.25 -4.96 7.99
N PHE A 268 -28.76 -5.28 9.18
CA PHE A 268 -27.34 -5.57 9.36
C PHE A 268 -26.87 -6.84 8.66
N ARG A 269 -27.71 -7.88 8.62
CA ARG A 269 -27.39 -9.11 7.90
C ARG A 269 -27.32 -8.90 6.39
N THR A 270 -28.16 -8.00 5.84
CA THR A 270 -28.03 -7.57 4.45
C THR A 270 -26.68 -6.90 4.23
N LEU A 271 -26.27 -5.96 5.10
CA LEU A 271 -24.94 -5.35 5.05
C LEU A 271 -23.81 -6.39 5.12
N CYS A 272 -23.92 -7.39 6.01
CA CYS A 272 -22.90 -8.45 6.10
C CYS A 272 -22.74 -9.24 4.79
N ALA A 273 -23.85 -9.60 4.15
CA ALA A 273 -23.82 -10.25 2.84
C ALA A 273 -23.14 -9.35 1.81
N GLU A 274 -23.48 -8.08 1.85
CA GLU A 274 -22.90 -7.06 1.00
C GLU A 274 -21.40 -6.88 1.16
N MET A 275 -20.83 -7.07 2.32
CA MET A 275 -19.40 -6.93 2.60
C MET A 275 -18.57 -8.14 2.19
N VAL A 276 -19.19 -9.30 2.03
CA VAL A 276 -18.53 -10.57 1.70
C VAL A 276 -18.65 -10.93 0.21
N GLU A 277 -19.77 -10.54 -0.41
CA GLU A 277 -20.03 -10.88 -1.80
C GLU A 277 -19.32 -9.93 -2.76
N ASP A 278 -18.72 -10.49 -3.82
CA ASP A 278 -18.43 -9.70 -5.02
C ASP A 278 -19.80 -9.32 -5.60
N ARG A 279 -20.21 -8.08 -5.42
CA ARG A 279 -21.46 -7.58 -5.98
C ARG A 279 -21.18 -7.05 -7.39
N PRO A 280 -21.30 -7.89 -8.40
CA PRO A 280 -21.19 -7.39 -9.76
C PRO A 280 -22.30 -6.39 -10.00
N ILE A 281 -21.97 -5.30 -10.69
CA ILE A 281 -22.94 -4.25 -11.04
C ILE A 281 -24.00 -4.80 -11.97
N ASP A 282 -23.62 -5.77 -12.81
CA ASP A 282 -24.52 -6.43 -13.74
C ASP A 282 -24.15 -7.91 -13.97
N ARG A 283 -24.86 -8.57 -14.87
CA ARG A 283 -24.61 -9.98 -15.24
C ARG A 283 -23.30 -10.18 -16.00
N GLU A 284 -22.85 -9.17 -16.73
CA GLU A 284 -21.62 -9.24 -17.51
C GLU A 284 -20.41 -9.21 -16.59
N GLU A 285 -20.37 -8.31 -15.61
CA GLU A 285 -19.34 -8.31 -14.59
C GLU A 285 -19.33 -9.63 -13.79
N ALA A 286 -20.51 -10.12 -13.38
CA ALA A 286 -20.61 -11.42 -12.68
C ALA A 286 -19.97 -12.55 -13.48
N ARG A 287 -20.15 -12.55 -14.79
CA ARG A 287 -19.58 -13.54 -15.70
C ARG A 287 -18.05 -13.40 -15.81
N LEU A 288 -17.54 -12.17 -15.99
CA LEU A 288 -16.09 -11.93 -16.05
C LEU A 288 -15.41 -12.31 -14.74
N LEU A 289 -15.97 -11.94 -13.59
CA LEU A 289 -15.44 -12.33 -12.27
C LEU A 289 -15.47 -13.85 -12.08
N GLY A 290 -16.51 -14.53 -12.59
CA GLY A 290 -16.59 -16.00 -12.59
C GLY A 290 -15.48 -16.65 -13.41
N ILE A 291 -15.12 -16.08 -14.56
CA ILE A 291 -13.99 -16.55 -15.37
C ILE A 291 -12.67 -16.35 -14.61
N ILE A 292 -12.41 -15.16 -14.10
CA ILE A 292 -11.20 -14.85 -13.35
C ILE A 292 -11.04 -15.82 -12.17
N ARG A 293 -12.11 -16.08 -11.40
CA ARG A 293 -12.09 -17.03 -10.28
C ARG A 293 -11.71 -18.45 -10.68
N ARG A 294 -12.16 -18.92 -11.85
CA ARG A 294 -11.80 -20.28 -12.32
C ARG A 294 -10.30 -20.42 -12.48
N TYR A 295 -9.64 -19.42 -13.00
CA TYR A 295 -8.19 -19.44 -13.26
C TYR A 295 -7.35 -19.10 -12.02
N THR A 296 -7.86 -18.30 -11.08
CA THR A 296 -7.15 -17.91 -9.85
C THR A 296 -7.47 -18.80 -8.65
N GLY A 297 -8.39 -19.75 -8.78
CA GLY A 297 -8.89 -20.50 -7.62
C GLY A 297 -9.51 -19.60 -6.55
N GLY A 298 -9.91 -18.37 -6.91
CA GLY A 298 -10.44 -17.37 -6.00
C GLY A 298 -9.39 -16.55 -5.22
N ASN A 299 -8.09 -16.74 -5.48
CA ASN A 299 -7.03 -15.95 -4.86
C ASN A 299 -6.98 -14.55 -5.51
N PRO A 300 -7.25 -13.46 -4.76
CA PRO A 300 -7.29 -12.10 -5.32
C PRO A 300 -5.92 -11.54 -5.71
N TYR A 301 -4.83 -12.18 -5.29
CA TYR A 301 -3.45 -11.73 -5.53
C TYR A 301 -2.71 -12.54 -6.60
N GLN A 302 -3.35 -13.57 -7.14
CA GLN A 302 -2.72 -14.42 -8.15
C GLN A 302 -2.85 -13.79 -9.53
N THR A 303 -1.71 -13.54 -10.19
CA THR A 303 -1.64 -13.20 -11.61
C THR A 303 -1.77 -14.46 -12.47
N ILE A 304 -2.41 -14.32 -13.61
CA ILE A 304 -2.62 -15.41 -14.57
C ILE A 304 -1.82 -15.07 -15.84
N SER A 305 -1.09 -16.04 -16.38
CA SER A 305 -0.48 -15.88 -17.69
C SER A 305 -1.55 -15.74 -18.76
N TYR A 306 -1.42 -14.76 -19.65
CA TYR A 306 -2.33 -14.54 -20.77
C TYR A 306 -2.63 -15.83 -21.55
N ASN A 307 -1.60 -16.62 -21.83
CA ASN A 307 -1.69 -17.86 -22.60
C ASN A 307 -2.39 -19.01 -21.83
N SER A 308 -2.67 -18.86 -20.55
CA SER A 308 -3.36 -19.87 -19.75
C SER A 308 -4.89 -19.78 -19.87
N ILE A 309 -5.41 -18.69 -20.41
CA ILE A 309 -6.86 -18.45 -20.56
C ILE A 309 -7.27 -18.92 -21.97
N SER A 310 -8.38 -19.64 -22.05
CA SER A 310 -8.90 -20.15 -23.32
C SER A 310 -9.42 -19.03 -24.23
N ASP A 311 -9.34 -19.20 -25.56
CA ASP A 311 -9.86 -18.22 -26.53
C ASP A 311 -11.36 -17.94 -26.32
N SER A 312 -12.15 -18.95 -25.94
CA SER A 312 -13.57 -18.79 -25.65
C SER A 312 -13.83 -17.94 -24.42
N ASP A 313 -12.95 -17.99 -23.41
CA ASP A 313 -13.03 -17.12 -22.25
C ASP A 313 -12.51 -15.71 -22.58
N TRP A 314 -11.42 -15.61 -23.38
CA TRP A 314 -10.93 -14.31 -23.85
C TRP A 314 -11.95 -13.51 -24.65
N SER A 315 -12.74 -14.16 -25.49
CA SER A 315 -13.78 -13.49 -26.28
C SER A 315 -14.84 -12.77 -25.43
N GLN A 316 -14.92 -13.10 -24.14
CA GLN A 316 -15.87 -12.49 -23.18
C GLN A 316 -15.30 -11.24 -22.50
N PHE A 317 -14.01 -10.96 -22.63
CA PHE A 317 -13.34 -9.75 -22.15
C PHE A 317 -13.27 -8.66 -23.22
N SER A 318 -14.17 -8.64 -24.20
CA SER A 318 -14.10 -7.62 -25.26
C SER A 318 -14.10 -6.20 -24.70
N THR A 319 -13.48 -5.27 -25.43
CA THR A 319 -13.42 -3.85 -25.04
C THR A 319 -14.81 -3.28 -24.80
N GLU A 320 -15.80 -3.69 -25.58
CA GLU A 320 -17.21 -3.23 -25.44
C GLU A 320 -17.82 -3.68 -24.12
N VAL A 321 -17.60 -4.94 -23.72
CA VAL A 321 -18.11 -5.48 -22.45
C VAL A 321 -17.46 -4.79 -21.28
N VAL A 322 -16.14 -4.65 -21.27
CA VAL A 322 -15.41 -4.00 -20.16
C VAL A 322 -15.77 -2.51 -20.08
N SER A 323 -15.85 -1.82 -21.21
CA SER A 323 -16.26 -0.40 -21.25
C SER A 323 -17.68 -0.21 -20.74
N LYS A 324 -18.60 -1.12 -21.09
CA LYS A 324 -19.97 -1.07 -20.60
C LYS A 324 -20.02 -1.19 -19.07
N ILE A 325 -19.31 -2.14 -18.48
CA ILE A 325 -19.25 -2.33 -17.02
C ILE A 325 -18.73 -1.05 -16.34
N ILE A 326 -17.63 -0.47 -16.81
CA ILE A 326 -17.05 0.77 -16.25
C ILE A 326 -18.06 1.92 -16.36
N ASN A 327 -18.73 2.06 -17.51
CA ASN A 327 -19.76 3.09 -17.71
C ASN A 327 -20.95 2.91 -16.79
N GLU A 328 -21.36 1.67 -16.51
CA GLU A 328 -22.44 1.36 -15.57
C GLU A 328 -22.10 1.81 -14.15
N TYR A 329 -20.85 1.59 -13.69
CA TYR A 329 -20.37 2.16 -12.43
C TYR A 329 -20.44 3.68 -12.41
N LEU A 330 -19.98 4.34 -13.47
CA LEU A 330 -19.94 5.80 -13.56
C LEU A 330 -21.32 6.46 -13.78
N SER A 331 -22.34 5.68 -14.13
CA SER A 331 -23.71 6.18 -14.31
C SER A 331 -24.52 6.21 -13.02
N GLN A 332 -23.98 5.70 -11.91
CA GLN A 332 -24.65 5.71 -10.61
C GLN A 332 -24.61 7.11 -9.99
N ASP A 333 -25.68 7.50 -9.28
CA ASP A 333 -25.74 8.78 -8.55
C ASP A 333 -24.64 8.89 -7.46
N ASP A 334 -24.23 7.76 -6.88
CA ASP A 334 -23.12 7.63 -5.93
C ASP A 334 -22.18 6.52 -6.43
N VAL A 335 -21.07 6.91 -7.03
CA VAL A 335 -20.14 5.98 -7.67
C VAL A 335 -19.42 5.14 -6.64
N ASP A 336 -19.59 3.82 -6.71
CA ASP A 336 -18.85 2.89 -5.83
C ASP A 336 -17.39 2.71 -6.29
N TYR A 337 -16.54 3.69 -5.96
CA TYR A 337 -15.11 3.65 -6.28
C TYR A 337 -14.36 2.51 -5.61
N ILE A 338 -14.86 1.97 -4.50
CA ILE A 338 -14.23 0.81 -3.83
C ILE A 338 -14.34 -0.40 -4.74
N ARG A 339 -15.54 -0.66 -5.27
CA ARG A 339 -15.78 -1.76 -6.20
C ARG A 339 -15.11 -1.56 -7.54
N LEU A 340 -15.13 -0.35 -8.05
CA LEU A 340 -14.46 -0.03 -9.32
C LEU A 340 -12.95 -0.26 -9.24
N ARG A 341 -12.31 0.10 -8.12
CA ARG A 341 -10.89 -0.25 -7.87
C ARG A 341 -10.68 -1.76 -7.78
N TRP A 342 -11.60 -2.49 -7.15
CA TRP A 342 -11.58 -3.94 -7.13
C TRP A 342 -11.70 -4.53 -8.54
N PHE A 343 -12.57 -3.99 -9.37
CA PHE A 343 -12.72 -4.42 -10.75
C PHE A 343 -11.41 -4.22 -11.55
N TYR A 344 -10.76 -3.06 -11.43
CA TYR A 344 -9.45 -2.84 -12.04
C TYR A 344 -8.38 -3.82 -11.53
N ARG A 345 -8.37 -4.14 -10.25
CA ARG A 345 -7.45 -5.16 -9.70
C ARG A 345 -7.73 -6.54 -10.30
N ARG A 346 -8.99 -6.88 -10.53
CA ARG A 346 -9.37 -8.15 -11.21
C ARG A 346 -8.95 -8.16 -12.67
N LEU A 347 -9.12 -7.08 -13.39
CA LEU A 347 -8.62 -6.95 -14.75
C LEU A 347 -7.09 -7.06 -14.79
N ALA A 348 -6.38 -6.50 -13.81
CA ALA A 348 -4.93 -6.61 -13.70
C ALA A 348 -4.46 -8.06 -13.48
N GLN A 349 -5.24 -8.92 -12.86
CA GLN A 349 -4.89 -10.34 -12.67
C GLN A 349 -4.75 -11.09 -14.01
N VAL A 350 -5.53 -10.72 -15.01
CA VAL A 350 -5.57 -11.36 -16.32
C VAL A 350 -4.78 -10.59 -17.38
N GLY A 351 -4.45 -9.33 -17.14
CA GLY A 351 -3.66 -8.50 -18.07
C GLY A 351 -4.33 -8.22 -19.42
N HIS A 352 -5.67 -8.17 -19.47
CA HIS A 352 -6.42 -7.92 -20.71
C HIS A 352 -6.51 -6.43 -21.04
N PRO A 353 -6.29 -5.99 -22.30
CA PRO A 353 -6.22 -4.57 -22.68
C PRO A 353 -7.57 -3.84 -22.76
N GLY A 354 -8.70 -4.52 -22.58
CA GLY A 354 -10.05 -4.00 -22.90
C GLY A 354 -10.52 -2.76 -22.12
N ALA A 355 -9.86 -2.40 -21.01
CA ALA A 355 -10.22 -1.20 -20.25
C ALA A 355 -9.34 0.03 -20.56
N ILE A 356 -8.33 -0.08 -21.43
CA ILE A 356 -7.35 1.01 -21.65
C ILE A 356 -8.05 2.28 -22.12
N ASP A 357 -8.77 2.20 -23.24
CA ASP A 357 -9.34 3.38 -23.89
C ASP A 357 -10.35 4.08 -23.01
N VAL A 358 -11.33 3.36 -22.47
CA VAL A 358 -12.34 3.95 -21.57
C VAL A 358 -11.71 4.55 -20.32
N SER A 359 -10.63 3.94 -19.78
CA SER A 359 -9.95 4.44 -18.60
C SER A 359 -9.21 5.76 -18.85
N LEU A 360 -8.56 5.88 -20.01
CA LEU A 360 -7.80 7.08 -20.38
C LEU A 360 -8.69 8.21 -20.91
N GLU A 361 -9.87 7.88 -21.46
CA GLU A 361 -10.82 8.88 -21.95
C GLU A 361 -11.70 9.48 -20.85
N LYS A 362 -11.95 8.74 -19.76
CA LYS A 362 -12.85 9.15 -18.66
C LYS A 362 -12.11 9.44 -17.37
N LEU A 363 -10.88 9.91 -17.46
CA LEU A 363 -10.05 10.11 -16.27
C LEU A 363 -10.63 11.14 -15.31
N ASP A 364 -11.34 12.15 -15.80
CA ASP A 364 -12.03 13.16 -14.96
C ASP A 364 -12.95 12.50 -13.94
N SER A 365 -13.71 11.46 -14.36
CA SER A 365 -14.59 10.69 -13.48
C SER A 365 -13.88 9.54 -12.77
N LEU A 366 -12.72 9.08 -13.28
CA LEU A 366 -11.96 7.94 -12.77
C LEU A 366 -10.75 8.35 -11.91
N GLY A 367 -10.57 9.64 -11.63
CA GLY A 367 -9.46 10.16 -10.80
C GLY A 367 -9.23 9.36 -9.52
N PRO A 368 -10.27 9.02 -8.71
CA PRO A 368 -10.11 8.19 -7.53
C PRO A 368 -9.54 6.78 -7.79
N CYS A 369 -9.62 6.28 -9.03
CA CYS A 369 -9.10 4.98 -9.45
C CYS A 369 -7.75 5.05 -10.18
N LEU A 370 -7.17 6.23 -10.41
CA LEU A 370 -5.99 6.41 -11.28
C LEU A 370 -4.83 5.49 -10.93
N ALA A 371 -4.50 5.33 -9.66
CA ALA A 371 -3.42 4.42 -9.26
C ALA A 371 -3.72 2.95 -9.62
N ASN A 372 -4.99 2.53 -9.48
CA ASN A 372 -5.41 1.19 -9.87
C ASN A 372 -5.43 1.02 -11.40
N ILE A 373 -5.75 2.08 -12.14
CA ILE A 373 -5.64 2.11 -13.60
C ILE A 373 -4.18 1.99 -14.03
N CYS A 374 -3.26 2.74 -13.41
CA CYS A 374 -1.83 2.62 -13.70
C CYS A 374 -1.30 1.21 -13.36
N PHE A 375 -1.73 0.64 -12.22
CA PHE A 375 -1.40 -0.75 -11.87
C PHE A 375 -1.94 -1.74 -12.91
N TYR A 376 -3.19 -1.57 -13.34
CA TYR A 376 -3.80 -2.37 -14.40
C TYR A 376 -3.02 -2.24 -15.71
N ILE A 377 -2.71 -1.03 -16.16
CA ILE A 377 -1.92 -0.80 -17.39
C ILE A 377 -0.55 -1.50 -17.29
N SER A 378 0.11 -1.46 -16.13
CA SER A 378 1.39 -2.13 -15.92
C SER A 378 1.33 -3.66 -16.01
N SER A 379 0.14 -4.25 -15.81
CA SER A 379 -0.09 -5.70 -15.86
C SER A 379 -0.47 -6.22 -17.24
N ILE A 380 -0.75 -5.32 -18.19
CA ILE A 380 -1.23 -5.71 -19.52
C ILE A 380 -0.17 -6.52 -20.26
N GLN A 381 -0.62 -7.61 -20.85
CA GLN A 381 0.15 -8.50 -21.67
C GLN A 381 -0.38 -8.49 -23.10
N ASN A 382 0.47 -8.84 -24.04
CA ASN A 382 0.08 -9.15 -25.42
C ASN A 382 -0.63 -8.01 -26.18
N ILE A 383 -0.02 -6.81 -26.16
CA ILE A 383 -0.36 -5.72 -27.08
C ILE A 383 0.87 -5.29 -27.89
N GLU A 384 0.62 -4.76 -29.09
CA GLU A 384 1.67 -4.36 -30.01
C GLU A 384 2.45 -3.12 -29.51
N PRO A 385 3.76 -3.00 -29.83
CA PRO A 385 4.57 -1.85 -29.44
C PRO A 385 3.98 -0.49 -29.86
N GLU A 386 3.28 -0.43 -30.99
CA GLU A 386 2.63 0.81 -31.44
C GLU A 386 1.45 1.21 -30.56
N GLN A 387 0.70 0.26 -30.01
CA GLN A 387 -0.34 0.54 -29.04
C GLN A 387 0.24 1.11 -27.74
N TRP A 388 1.41 0.59 -27.30
CA TRP A 388 2.12 1.17 -26.14
C TRP A 388 2.53 2.62 -26.38
N LYS A 389 2.99 3.00 -27.58
CA LYS A 389 3.27 4.40 -27.91
C LYS A 389 2.03 5.28 -27.84
N ASN A 390 0.90 4.80 -28.32
CA ASN A 390 -0.37 5.53 -28.24
C ASN A 390 -0.80 5.73 -26.78
N ILE A 391 -0.69 4.70 -25.94
CA ILE A 391 -0.93 4.80 -24.49
C ILE A 391 -0.02 5.85 -23.88
N GLY A 392 1.29 5.80 -24.17
CA GLY A 392 2.25 6.78 -23.68
C GLY A 392 1.91 8.21 -24.11
N SER A 393 1.45 8.42 -25.35
CA SER A 393 1.01 9.75 -25.82
C SER A 393 -0.20 10.27 -25.04
N LYS A 394 -1.20 9.41 -24.76
CA LYS A 394 -2.35 9.77 -23.92
C LYS A 394 -1.91 10.07 -22.48
N LEU A 395 -1.01 9.28 -21.91
CA LEU A 395 -0.47 9.50 -20.57
C LEU A 395 0.30 10.84 -20.46
N LEU A 396 1.05 11.24 -21.49
CA LEU A 396 1.70 12.55 -21.54
C LEU A 396 0.69 13.69 -21.57
N GLN A 397 -0.41 13.55 -22.31
CA GLN A 397 -1.49 14.55 -22.31
C GLN A 397 -2.12 14.66 -20.91
N LEU A 398 -2.32 13.54 -20.22
CA LEU A 398 -2.84 13.54 -18.85
C LEU A 398 -1.91 14.22 -17.85
N LEU A 399 -0.60 14.14 -18.01
CA LEU A 399 0.35 14.89 -17.16
C LEU A 399 0.19 16.41 -17.27
N GLU A 400 -0.41 16.90 -18.36
CA GLU A 400 -0.71 18.32 -18.57
C GLU A 400 -2.09 18.74 -18.05
N ALA A 401 -2.96 17.79 -17.66
CA ALA A 401 -4.26 18.10 -17.07
C ALA A 401 -4.09 18.71 -15.66
N ASP A 402 -4.92 19.70 -15.32
CA ASP A 402 -4.77 20.45 -14.08
C ASP A 402 -4.90 19.55 -12.83
N GLU A 403 -5.84 18.59 -12.83
CA GLU A 403 -6.04 17.65 -11.72
C GLU A 403 -4.81 16.75 -11.47
N VAL A 404 -4.07 16.42 -12.53
CA VAL A 404 -2.85 15.62 -12.45
C VAL A 404 -1.66 16.49 -12.05
N LYS A 405 -1.55 17.70 -12.59
CA LYS A 405 -0.48 18.66 -12.23
C LYS A 405 -0.47 18.97 -10.74
N GLU A 406 -1.63 19.17 -10.15
CA GLU A 406 -1.77 19.55 -8.75
C GLU A 406 -1.63 18.36 -7.79
N ASN A 407 -1.68 17.12 -8.30
CA ASN A 407 -1.61 15.93 -7.45
C ASN A 407 -0.34 15.10 -7.69
N GLU A 408 0.60 15.16 -6.73
CA GLU A 408 1.88 14.45 -6.79
C GLU A 408 1.71 12.93 -6.89
N PHE A 409 0.69 12.37 -6.25
CA PHE A 409 0.40 10.94 -6.30
C PHE A 409 -0.03 10.50 -7.71
N PHE A 410 -0.80 11.33 -8.41
CA PHE A 410 -1.20 11.07 -9.79
C PHE A 410 0.00 11.14 -10.73
N ARG A 411 0.84 12.18 -10.60
CA ARG A 411 2.07 12.30 -11.39
C ARG A 411 3.00 11.10 -11.17
N LEU A 412 3.21 10.70 -9.91
CA LEU A 412 4.02 9.52 -9.60
C LEU A 412 3.45 8.26 -10.26
N SER A 413 2.14 8.04 -10.16
CA SER A 413 1.48 6.86 -10.71
C SER A 413 1.66 6.76 -12.22
N ILE A 414 1.44 7.87 -12.93
CA ILE A 414 1.62 7.93 -14.39
C ILE A 414 3.09 7.77 -14.78
N LEU A 415 3.99 8.55 -14.17
CA LEU A 415 5.42 8.52 -14.52
C LEU A 415 6.08 7.17 -14.21
N SER A 416 5.55 6.44 -13.23
CA SER A 416 6.03 5.08 -12.94
C SER A 416 5.81 4.10 -14.10
N LEU A 417 4.86 4.34 -14.98
CA LEU A 417 4.67 3.54 -16.19
C LEU A 417 5.81 3.76 -17.19
N PHE A 418 6.23 5.01 -17.38
CA PHE A 418 7.35 5.34 -18.26
C PHE A 418 8.70 4.83 -17.74
N SER A 419 8.86 4.73 -16.42
CA SER A 419 10.08 4.25 -15.79
C SER A 419 10.21 2.72 -15.80
N ARG A 420 9.15 1.97 -16.14
CA ARG A 420 9.10 0.50 -16.04
C ARG A 420 8.77 -0.23 -17.34
N ASN A 421 8.21 0.46 -18.33
CA ASN A 421 7.81 -0.14 -19.59
C ASN A 421 8.66 0.43 -20.72
N GLU A 422 9.52 -0.40 -21.33
CA GLU A 422 10.41 0.00 -22.42
C GLU A 422 9.66 0.39 -23.70
N TYR A 423 8.44 -0.09 -23.89
CA TYR A 423 7.63 0.23 -25.06
C TYR A 423 6.95 1.59 -24.96
N ILE A 424 6.80 2.14 -23.75
CA ILE A 424 6.29 3.51 -23.53
C ILE A 424 7.47 4.50 -23.65
N ASN A 425 8.12 4.54 -24.83
CA ASN A 425 9.28 5.38 -25.04
C ASN A 425 8.88 6.80 -25.48
N HIS A 426 8.74 7.71 -24.49
CA HIS A 426 8.50 9.13 -24.71
C HIS A 426 9.53 10.02 -23.99
N PHE A 427 10.72 9.47 -23.76
CA PHE A 427 11.76 10.15 -22.99
C PHE A 427 12.15 11.53 -23.55
N ALA A 428 12.16 11.69 -24.88
CA ALA A 428 12.41 13.00 -25.51
C ALA A 428 11.43 14.11 -25.08
N HIS A 429 10.21 13.75 -24.68
CA HIS A 429 9.24 14.67 -24.09
C HIS A 429 9.51 14.87 -22.60
N LEU A 430 9.69 13.79 -21.84
CA LEU A 430 9.94 13.83 -20.41
C LEU A 430 11.20 14.62 -20.04
N SER A 431 12.25 14.52 -20.86
CA SER A 431 13.50 15.28 -20.64
C SER A 431 13.30 16.81 -20.67
N LYS A 432 12.33 17.32 -21.46
CA LYS A 432 12.04 18.76 -21.54
C LYS A 432 11.39 19.31 -20.28
N ILE A 433 10.59 18.51 -19.60
CA ILE A 433 9.89 18.92 -18.37
C ILE A 433 10.72 18.65 -17.11
N PHE A 434 11.87 18.00 -17.20
CA PHE A 434 12.69 17.63 -16.06
C PHE A 434 13.03 18.81 -15.13
N ASN A 435 13.50 19.93 -15.69
CA ASN A 435 13.94 21.09 -14.90
C ASN A 435 12.79 21.82 -14.19
N SER A 436 11.58 21.79 -14.77
CA SER A 436 10.38 22.39 -14.16
C SER A 436 9.62 21.44 -13.22
N SER A 437 10.00 20.16 -13.19
CA SER A 437 9.34 19.15 -12.38
C SER A 437 9.79 19.18 -10.91
N ASP A 438 8.91 18.70 -10.02
CA ASP A 438 9.23 18.44 -8.62
C ASP A 438 10.21 17.25 -8.45
N SER A 439 10.66 17.04 -7.22
CA SER A 439 11.68 16.02 -6.93
C SER A 439 11.18 14.59 -7.22
N PHE A 440 9.91 14.32 -7.04
CA PHE A 440 9.32 12.99 -7.30
C PHE A 440 9.25 12.70 -8.79
N ALA A 441 8.78 13.66 -9.56
CA ALA A 441 8.74 13.56 -11.03
C ALA A 441 10.15 13.44 -11.62
N ARG A 442 11.11 14.22 -11.15
CA ARG A 442 12.53 14.12 -11.58
C ARG A 442 13.09 12.72 -11.37
N ARG A 443 12.81 12.09 -10.22
CA ARG A 443 13.22 10.73 -9.96
C ARG A 443 12.70 9.75 -11.02
N GLU A 444 11.40 9.79 -11.31
CA GLU A 444 10.79 8.88 -12.30
C GLU A 444 11.29 9.17 -13.72
N ILE A 445 11.58 10.43 -14.05
CA ILE A 445 12.17 10.80 -15.35
C ILE A 445 13.61 10.25 -15.48
N MET A 446 14.42 10.27 -14.41
CA MET A 446 15.74 9.63 -14.42
C MET A 446 15.63 8.12 -14.67
N LEU A 447 14.71 7.43 -14.01
CA LEU A 447 14.45 6.02 -14.23
C LEU A 447 13.93 5.73 -15.65
N SER A 448 13.11 6.62 -16.21
CA SER A 448 12.69 6.54 -17.60
C SER A 448 13.87 6.73 -18.56
N ALA A 449 14.82 7.62 -18.26
CA ALA A 449 16.06 7.77 -19.03
C ALA A 449 16.87 6.47 -19.04
N PHE A 450 17.00 5.82 -17.89
CA PHE A 450 17.64 4.51 -17.77
C PHE A 450 16.94 3.44 -18.61
N GLN A 451 15.61 3.33 -18.48
CA GLN A 451 14.79 2.37 -19.22
C GLN A 451 14.91 2.55 -20.74
N ASN A 452 15.01 3.78 -21.22
CA ASN A 452 15.11 4.13 -22.63
C ASN A 452 16.57 4.28 -23.11
N ARG A 453 17.54 3.88 -22.28
CA ARG A 453 18.99 3.92 -22.59
C ARG A 453 19.50 5.31 -23.00
N ALA A 454 18.91 6.38 -22.43
CA ALA A 454 19.35 7.75 -22.66
C ALA A 454 20.61 8.08 -21.83
N ILE A 455 21.70 7.34 -22.06
CA ILE A 455 22.92 7.36 -21.24
C ILE A 455 23.60 8.73 -21.29
N ASP A 456 23.63 9.39 -22.45
CA ASP A 456 24.27 10.70 -22.56
C ASP A 456 23.53 11.76 -21.75
N TRP A 457 22.21 11.73 -21.75
CA TRP A 457 21.40 12.59 -20.89
C TRP A 457 21.69 12.34 -19.39
N LEU A 458 21.80 11.09 -18.96
CA LEU A 458 22.19 10.77 -17.58
C LEU A 458 23.59 11.29 -17.27
N ARG A 459 24.54 11.23 -18.20
CA ARG A 459 25.90 11.79 -18.03
C ARG A 459 25.90 13.29 -17.76
N GLU A 460 25.06 14.05 -18.45
CA GLU A 460 24.92 15.50 -18.26
C GLU A 460 24.49 15.85 -16.82
N HIS A 461 23.79 14.96 -16.14
CA HIS A 461 23.28 15.16 -14.79
C HIS A 461 24.20 14.67 -13.67
N LYS A 462 25.38 14.07 -13.97
CA LYS A 462 26.34 13.60 -12.95
C LYS A 462 26.81 14.69 -12.00
N GLU A 463 27.08 15.88 -12.52
CA GLU A 463 27.56 17.00 -11.70
C GLU A 463 26.49 17.57 -10.75
N SER A 464 25.22 17.31 -11.04
CA SER A 464 24.09 17.69 -10.19
C SER A 464 23.84 16.73 -9.04
N PHE A 465 24.54 15.60 -8.96
CA PHE A 465 24.28 14.51 -7.99
C PHE A 465 24.31 15.00 -6.54
N SER A 466 25.21 15.89 -6.17
CA SER A 466 25.32 16.44 -4.81
C SER A 466 24.11 17.29 -4.40
N ASN A 467 23.35 17.79 -5.36
CA ASN A 467 22.15 18.61 -5.13
C ASN A 467 20.85 17.80 -5.16
N MET A 468 20.93 16.50 -5.42
CA MET A 468 19.79 15.61 -5.45
C MET A 468 19.37 15.24 -4.02
N ASP A 469 18.05 15.12 -3.79
CA ASP A 469 17.53 14.57 -2.55
C ASP A 469 17.79 13.04 -2.45
N ASN A 470 17.52 12.45 -1.29
CA ASN A 470 17.81 11.03 -1.04
C ASN A 470 17.13 10.10 -2.05
N TRP A 471 15.91 10.40 -2.49
CA TRP A 471 15.18 9.58 -3.44
C TRP A 471 15.72 9.70 -4.88
N GLN A 472 16.08 10.89 -5.28
CA GLN A 472 16.75 11.15 -6.56
C GLN A 472 18.14 10.50 -6.58
N ARG A 473 18.90 10.59 -5.47
CA ARG A 473 20.22 9.94 -5.34
C ARG A 473 20.13 8.42 -5.52
N LEU A 474 19.17 7.76 -4.87
CA LEU A 474 18.93 6.32 -5.08
C LEU A 474 18.71 5.99 -6.55
N ALA A 475 17.77 6.68 -7.19
CA ALA A 475 17.47 6.46 -8.61
C ALA A 475 18.69 6.72 -9.50
N PHE A 476 19.43 7.80 -9.26
CA PHE A 476 20.60 8.14 -10.06
C PHE A 476 21.74 7.13 -9.88
N VAL A 477 22.02 6.66 -8.67
CA VAL A 477 22.99 5.59 -8.41
C VAL A 477 22.59 4.32 -9.16
N PHE A 478 21.30 3.95 -9.10
CA PHE A 478 20.78 2.81 -9.87
C PHE A 478 20.98 3.01 -11.39
N CYS A 479 20.64 4.18 -11.92
CA CYS A 479 20.81 4.52 -13.34
C CYS A 479 22.29 4.52 -13.77
N ALA A 480 23.21 4.85 -12.89
CA ALA A 480 24.66 4.82 -13.17
C ALA A 480 25.16 3.41 -13.53
N SER A 481 24.38 2.37 -13.25
CA SER A 481 24.68 1.01 -13.71
C SER A 481 24.78 0.89 -15.24
N ALA A 482 24.11 1.79 -15.98
CA ALA A 482 24.17 1.84 -17.45
C ALA A 482 25.45 2.50 -17.99
N PHE A 483 26.26 3.15 -17.16
CA PHE A 483 27.52 3.76 -17.62
C PHE A 483 28.57 2.71 -17.94
N PRO A 484 29.54 3.01 -18.83
CA PRO A 484 30.71 2.16 -19.06
C PRO A 484 31.45 1.84 -17.78
N LYS A 485 32.09 0.67 -17.73
CA LYS A 485 32.71 0.10 -16.52
C LYS A 485 33.60 1.05 -15.73
N ASP A 486 34.50 1.75 -16.42
CA ASP A 486 35.45 2.65 -15.76
C ASP A 486 34.77 3.97 -15.32
N GLU A 487 33.85 4.45 -16.12
CA GLU A 487 33.06 5.66 -15.82
C GLU A 487 32.20 5.47 -14.58
N LYS A 488 31.45 4.35 -14.49
CA LYS A 488 30.62 4.09 -13.31
C LYS A 488 31.43 3.89 -12.04
N LYS A 489 32.59 3.19 -12.12
CA LYS A 489 33.49 3.05 -10.97
C LYS A 489 34.02 4.41 -10.50
N TYR A 490 34.47 5.25 -11.44
CA TYR A 490 34.96 6.59 -11.10
C TYR A 490 33.86 7.42 -10.45
N PHE A 491 32.65 7.45 -11.05
CA PHE A 491 31.50 8.17 -10.51
C PHE A 491 31.14 7.70 -9.11
N ILE A 492 30.96 6.38 -8.92
CA ILE A 492 30.57 5.81 -7.61
C ILE A 492 31.62 6.08 -6.53
N ASN A 493 32.92 6.05 -6.85
CA ASN A 493 33.99 6.28 -5.86
C ASN A 493 34.18 7.78 -5.49
N ARG A 494 33.51 8.69 -6.18
CA ARG A 494 33.60 10.13 -5.94
C ARG A 494 32.75 10.61 -4.76
N PHE A 495 31.74 9.82 -4.38
CA PHE A 495 30.73 10.25 -3.42
C PHE A 495 30.64 9.29 -2.22
N ASP A 496 30.23 9.84 -1.08
CA ASP A 496 29.87 9.09 0.10
C ASP A 496 28.40 8.69 0.03
N TYR A 497 28.09 7.50 0.59
CA TYR A 497 26.75 6.91 0.59
C TYR A 497 26.24 6.80 2.02
N ASP A 498 25.05 7.30 2.25
CA ASP A 498 24.46 7.42 3.57
C ASP A 498 23.59 6.21 3.92
N GLY A 499 24.19 5.25 4.59
CA GLY A 499 23.52 4.07 5.13
C GLY A 499 23.64 2.82 4.26
N PRO A 500 23.26 1.66 4.84
CA PRO A 500 23.52 0.36 4.24
C PRO A 500 22.84 0.15 2.89
N PHE A 501 21.68 0.75 2.65
CA PHE A 501 20.97 0.59 1.38
C PHE A 501 21.73 1.26 0.21
N GLU A 502 22.11 2.53 0.37
CA GLU A 502 22.89 3.26 -0.65
C GLU A 502 24.27 2.63 -0.86
N GLU A 503 24.95 2.21 0.23
CA GLU A 503 26.24 1.53 0.13
C GLU A 503 26.17 0.23 -0.67
N VAL A 504 25.13 -0.60 -0.43
CA VAL A 504 24.93 -1.86 -1.17
C VAL A 504 24.60 -1.58 -2.63
N LEU A 505 23.74 -0.61 -2.89
CA LEU A 505 23.40 -0.18 -4.25
C LEU A 505 24.65 0.28 -5.01
N SER A 506 25.54 1.06 -4.37
CA SER A 506 26.80 1.51 -4.95
C SER A 506 27.75 0.34 -5.28
N LYS A 507 27.82 -0.67 -4.42
CA LYS A 507 28.62 -1.89 -4.63
C LYS A 507 28.02 -2.74 -5.75
N TRP A 508 26.69 -2.85 -5.81
CA TRP A 508 26.00 -3.55 -6.89
C TRP A 508 26.33 -2.91 -8.25
N VAL A 509 26.21 -1.58 -8.38
CA VAL A 509 26.55 -0.84 -9.61
C VAL A 509 27.98 -1.13 -10.07
N LYS A 510 28.95 -1.23 -9.13
CA LYS A 510 30.35 -1.54 -9.49
C LYS A 510 30.57 -2.99 -9.91
N SER A 511 29.66 -3.90 -9.57
CA SER A 511 29.81 -5.34 -9.82
C SER A 511 29.22 -5.81 -11.15
N ILE A 512 28.32 -5.04 -11.78
CA ILE A 512 27.67 -5.35 -13.06
C ILE A 512 28.34 -4.76 -14.29
#